data_cff13e83a01e6ebf3453503af4dae4b7
#
_entry.id   cff13e83a01e6ebf3453503af4dae4b7
#
_cell.length_a   1.000
_cell.length_b   1.000
_cell.length_c   1.000
_cell.angle_alpha   90.00
_cell.angle_beta   90.00
_cell.angle_gamma   90.00
#
_symmetry.space_group_name_H-M   'P 1'
#
loop_
_entity.id
_entity.type
_entity.pdbx_description
1 polymer ?
#
loop_
_entity_poly.entity_id
_entity_poly.type
_entity_poly.pdbx_seq_one_letter_code
_entity_poly.pdbx_strand_id
1 'polypeptide(L)'
;MSKDPAPSEESEALLDFDDDEAAGAGSSVDEFGEPGPPLHRGPFLIGFFGGLGFFVAWWLGEQIVSIGSVLVLIVVSMFLAAGLNPMVEFFERRGMRRSYAVLTVIVSVLAALALFLVAIVPVITDQIASITASAPGWLDSLQRNQRVQELDNQYDVINKIKDYVAKGDFAGNLFGGVLGVGLAVLGALANAFVVVVLTLYFVSSLDKTKHAIYGLAPASRRDRVTKLGDRIIKGVGGYVSGAFIVAMCAGVSSLIFLLVVGLSQYAVALAFVVALLDVIPMIGATIGAVIVTAIGFAEDPKIGVACVIFYVVYQQLENYVIYPRVMSKSVDVPGAVTVIAALVGAALLGVVGALLAIPTAAAILMLTREVFARRQDGR
;
A
#
# COMPACT_ATOMS: atom_id res chain seq x y z
N MET A 1 -63.12 25.42 60.77
CA MET A 1 -64.08 24.32 60.93
C MET A 1 -64.31 23.76 59.50
N SER A 2 -63.59 22.75 59.11
CA SER A 2 -63.97 21.84 58.03
C SER A 2 -63.16 20.57 58.22
N LYS A 3 -63.87 19.48 58.34
CA LYS A 3 -63.40 18.12 58.58
C LYS A 3 -62.77 17.58 57.30
N ASP A 4 -61.58 17.05 57.40
CA ASP A 4 -61.03 16.13 56.39
C ASP A 4 -61.75 14.76 56.58
N PRO A 5 -62.13 14.12 55.43
CA PRO A 5 -62.68 12.77 55.53
C PRO A 5 -61.51 11.75 55.54
N ALA A 6 -61.73 10.66 56.32
CA ALA A 6 -60.83 9.54 56.43
C ALA A 6 -60.60 8.83 55.06
N PRO A 7 -59.41 8.24 54.83
CA PRO A 7 -59.13 7.50 53.59
C PRO A 7 -59.99 6.24 53.50
N SER A 8 -60.56 5.99 52.35
CA SER A 8 -61.40 4.85 52.03
C SER A 8 -60.62 3.54 52.03
N GLU A 9 -61.20 2.46 52.43
CA GLU A 9 -60.71 1.07 52.51
C GLU A 9 -60.22 0.48 51.19
N GLU A 10 -60.37 1.19 50.09
CA GLU A 10 -59.81 0.80 48.75
C GLU A 10 -58.29 1.06 48.58
N SER A 11 -57.67 1.80 49.53
CA SER A 11 -56.24 2.10 49.44
C SER A 11 -55.34 1.03 50.11
N GLU A 12 -55.88 0.19 50.95
CA GLU A 12 -55.12 -0.90 51.59
C GLU A 12 -55.09 -2.18 50.79
N ALA A 13 -55.95 -2.37 49.80
CA ALA A 13 -55.98 -3.57 48.95
C ALA A 13 -54.94 -3.52 47.78
N LEU A 14 -54.25 -2.40 47.56
CA LEU A 14 -53.27 -2.23 46.51
C LEU A 14 -51.80 -2.37 46.95
N LEU A 15 -51.58 -2.58 48.27
CA LEU A 15 -50.19 -2.73 48.81
C LEU A 15 -49.82 -4.18 49.12
N ASP A 16 -50.73 -5.15 48.90
CA ASP A 16 -50.51 -6.56 49.26
C ASP A 16 -50.16 -7.46 48.06
N PHE A 17 -49.90 -6.88 46.89
CA PHE A 17 -49.58 -7.66 45.67
C PHE A 17 -48.07 -7.67 45.23
N ASP A 18 -47.22 -6.93 45.97
CA ASP A 18 -45.81 -6.82 45.53
C ASP A 18 -44.82 -7.68 46.34
N ASP A 19 -45.23 -8.34 47.41
CA ASP A 19 -44.32 -9.13 48.26
C ASP A 19 -44.11 -10.58 47.77
N ASP A 20 -44.95 -11.12 46.89
CA ASP A 20 -44.84 -12.49 46.39
C ASP A 20 -43.99 -12.58 45.10
N GLU A 21 -43.78 -11.49 44.35
CA GLU A 21 -42.88 -11.49 43.18
C GLU A 21 -41.41 -11.24 43.55
N ALA A 22 -41.15 -10.69 44.72
CA ALA A 22 -39.76 -10.50 45.20
C ALA A 22 -39.15 -11.80 45.77
N ALA A 23 -39.96 -12.81 46.09
CA ALA A 23 -39.49 -14.11 46.57
C ALA A 23 -39.00 -15.05 45.45
N GLY A 24 -39.33 -14.78 44.18
CA GLY A 24 -38.95 -15.59 43.02
C GLY A 24 -37.60 -15.20 42.37
N ALA A 25 -37.08 -14.01 42.66
CA ALA A 25 -35.81 -13.53 42.07
C ALA A 25 -34.56 -13.92 42.89
N GLY A 26 -34.74 -14.54 44.04
CA GLY A 26 -33.66 -14.93 44.97
C GLY A 26 -33.01 -16.30 44.68
N SER A 27 -33.55 -17.11 43.76
CA SER A 27 -33.10 -18.50 43.60
C SER A 27 -32.09 -18.75 42.49
N SER A 28 -31.70 -17.76 41.72
CA SER A 28 -30.66 -17.92 40.67
C SER A 28 -29.24 -17.54 41.12
N VAL A 29 -29.10 -16.95 42.31
CA VAL A 29 -27.79 -16.55 42.86
C VAL A 29 -27.16 -17.68 43.67
N ASP A 30 -27.96 -18.63 44.17
CA ASP A 30 -27.48 -19.72 45.03
C ASP A 30 -26.85 -20.91 44.28
N GLU A 31 -27.03 -20.99 42.98
CA GLU A 31 -26.47 -22.11 42.17
C GLU A 31 -24.92 -22.08 42.10
N PHE A 32 -24.32 -20.91 42.30
CA PHE A 32 -22.85 -20.72 42.28
C PHE A 32 -22.26 -20.32 43.64
N GLY A 33 -23.06 -20.27 44.70
CA GLY A 33 -22.65 -19.87 46.04
C GLY A 33 -22.45 -18.34 46.19
N GLU A 34 -22.43 -17.85 47.43
CA GLU A 34 -22.14 -16.43 47.69
C GLU A 34 -20.73 -16.07 47.22
N PRO A 35 -20.54 -14.91 46.57
CA PRO A 35 -19.21 -14.43 46.22
C PRO A 35 -18.38 -14.27 47.48
N GLY A 36 -17.27 -15.01 47.56
CA GLY A 36 -16.36 -14.95 48.70
C GLY A 36 -15.85 -13.53 48.95
N PRO A 37 -15.30 -13.26 50.16
CA PRO A 37 -14.77 -11.94 50.49
C PRO A 37 -13.74 -11.50 49.46
N PRO A 38 -13.66 -10.20 49.12
CA PRO A 38 -12.77 -9.70 48.12
C PRO A 38 -11.32 -10.14 48.44
N LEU A 39 -10.70 -10.83 47.50
CA LEU A 39 -9.34 -11.31 47.64
C LEU A 39 -8.42 -10.13 48.00
N HIS A 40 -7.90 -10.15 49.21
CA HIS A 40 -6.85 -9.21 49.61
C HIS A 40 -5.67 -9.40 48.64
N ARG A 41 -5.43 -8.43 47.79
CA ARG A 41 -4.41 -8.47 46.77
C ARG A 41 -3.04 -8.42 47.40
N GLY A 42 -2.52 -9.59 47.80
CA GLY A 42 -1.15 -9.68 48.27
C GLY A 42 -0.19 -9.14 47.20
N PRO A 43 0.87 -8.42 47.59
CA PRO A 43 1.85 -7.87 46.62
C PRO A 43 2.39 -8.91 45.64
N PHE A 44 2.50 -10.16 46.05
CA PHE A 44 2.91 -11.30 45.23
C PHE A 44 1.89 -11.57 44.08
N LEU A 45 0.61 -11.58 44.38
CA LEU A 45 -0.43 -11.82 43.36
C LEU A 45 -0.51 -10.67 42.36
N ILE A 46 -0.35 -9.43 42.80
CA ILE A 46 -0.30 -8.26 41.92
C ILE A 46 0.94 -8.36 41.00
N GLY A 47 2.11 -8.69 41.56
CA GLY A 47 3.33 -8.87 40.78
C GLY A 47 3.26 -10.03 39.81
N PHE A 48 2.72 -11.18 40.24
CA PHE A 48 2.55 -12.36 39.41
C PHE A 48 1.59 -12.12 38.22
N PHE A 49 0.39 -11.61 38.49
CA PHE A 49 -0.56 -11.32 37.43
C PHE A 49 -0.14 -10.14 36.55
N GLY A 50 0.55 -9.14 37.11
CA GLY A 50 1.16 -8.06 36.34
C GLY A 50 2.26 -8.57 35.40
N GLY A 51 3.14 -9.44 35.92
CA GLY A 51 4.18 -10.10 35.12
C GLY A 51 3.59 -11.01 34.04
N LEU A 52 2.59 -11.82 34.38
CA LEU A 52 1.91 -12.68 33.42
C LEU A 52 1.23 -11.85 32.32
N GLY A 53 0.53 -10.78 32.69
CA GLY A 53 -0.10 -9.86 31.75
C GLY A 53 0.92 -9.21 30.82
N PHE A 54 2.08 -8.81 31.34
CA PHE A 54 3.18 -8.27 30.54
C PHE A 54 3.72 -9.31 29.55
N PHE A 55 3.96 -10.55 30.00
CA PHE A 55 4.43 -11.63 29.12
C PHE A 55 3.41 -11.98 28.03
N VAL A 56 2.12 -12.03 28.37
CA VAL A 56 1.06 -12.26 27.38
C VAL A 56 0.99 -11.11 26.39
N ALA A 57 1.07 -9.87 26.84
CA ALA A 57 1.07 -8.71 25.96
C ALA A 57 2.31 -8.67 25.05
N TRP A 58 3.48 -9.01 25.61
CA TRP A 58 4.72 -9.14 24.84
C TRP A 58 4.62 -10.22 23.77
N TRP A 59 4.18 -11.42 24.15
CA TRP A 59 4.01 -12.54 23.24
C TRP A 59 2.98 -12.22 22.14
N LEU A 60 1.84 -11.60 22.48
CA LEU A 60 0.87 -11.14 21.49
C LEU A 60 1.47 -10.10 20.55
N GLY A 61 2.27 -9.16 21.07
CA GLY A 61 2.98 -8.19 20.26
C GLY A 61 3.92 -8.86 19.24
N GLU A 62 4.66 -9.87 19.66
CA GLU A 62 5.55 -10.64 18.79
C GLU A 62 4.76 -11.42 17.71
N GLN A 63 3.61 -12.01 18.06
CA GLN A 63 2.74 -12.66 17.09
C GLN A 63 2.17 -11.65 16.07
N ILE A 64 1.76 -10.46 16.51
CA ILE A 64 1.28 -9.39 15.60
C ILE A 64 2.39 -8.96 14.63
N VAL A 65 3.63 -8.83 15.11
CA VAL A 65 4.77 -8.53 14.23
C VAL A 65 5.02 -9.67 13.24
N SER A 66 4.92 -10.92 13.65
CA SER A 66 5.13 -12.09 12.78
C SER A 66 4.10 -12.20 11.65
N ILE A 67 2.86 -11.79 11.88
CA ILE A 67 1.82 -11.73 10.83
C ILE A 67 1.82 -10.41 10.05
N GLY A 68 2.79 -9.53 10.31
CA GLY A 68 2.85 -8.20 9.70
C GLY A 68 2.79 -8.23 8.17
N SER A 69 3.47 -9.18 7.53
CA SER A 69 3.43 -9.37 6.07
C SER A 69 2.02 -9.68 5.56
N VAL A 70 1.25 -10.50 6.28
CA VAL A 70 -0.14 -10.82 5.93
C VAL A 70 -1.03 -9.60 6.09
N LEU A 71 -0.86 -8.83 7.16
CA LEU A 71 -1.59 -7.58 7.37
C LEU A 71 -1.31 -6.58 6.25
N VAL A 72 -0.06 -6.47 5.81
CA VAL A 72 0.32 -5.65 4.65
C VAL A 72 -0.42 -6.10 3.39
N LEU A 73 -0.46 -7.41 3.08
CA LEU A 73 -1.19 -7.94 1.93
C LEU A 73 -2.69 -7.62 2.00
N ILE A 74 -3.31 -7.69 3.19
CA ILE A 74 -4.72 -7.33 3.41
C ILE A 74 -4.94 -5.83 3.14
N VAL A 75 -4.10 -4.96 3.70
CA VAL A 75 -4.20 -3.51 3.52
C VAL A 75 -4.01 -3.12 2.06
N VAL A 76 -3.02 -3.70 1.38
CA VAL A 76 -2.78 -3.50 -0.06
C VAL A 76 -3.99 -3.94 -0.87
N SER A 77 -4.53 -5.12 -0.58
CA SER A 77 -5.69 -5.65 -1.31
C SER A 77 -6.94 -4.78 -1.12
N MET A 78 -7.16 -4.26 0.08
CA MET A 78 -8.26 -3.33 0.37
C MET A 78 -8.06 -1.98 -0.34
N PHE A 79 -6.83 -1.49 -0.38
CA PHE A 79 -6.47 -0.28 -1.11
C PHE A 79 -6.67 -0.45 -2.63
N LEU A 80 -6.18 -1.56 -3.19
CA LEU A 80 -6.40 -1.90 -4.59
C LEU A 80 -7.88 -2.08 -4.91
N ALA A 81 -8.64 -2.69 -4.00
CA ALA A 81 -10.09 -2.81 -4.16
C ALA A 81 -10.79 -1.46 -4.23
N ALA A 82 -10.44 -0.52 -3.34
CA ALA A 82 -10.94 0.85 -3.40
C ALA A 82 -10.50 1.56 -4.69
N GLY A 83 -9.25 1.33 -5.12
CA GLY A 83 -8.65 1.91 -6.31
C GLY A 83 -9.24 1.38 -7.63
N LEU A 84 -9.53 0.09 -7.69
CA LEU A 84 -10.11 -0.54 -8.88
C LEU A 84 -11.64 -0.33 -8.98
N ASN A 85 -12.29 0.06 -7.88
CA ASN A 85 -13.75 0.25 -7.87
C ASN A 85 -14.26 1.23 -8.95
N PRO A 86 -13.60 2.38 -9.23
CA PRO A 86 -14.04 3.26 -10.34
C PRO A 86 -13.98 2.60 -11.72
N MET A 87 -13.01 1.70 -11.95
CA MET A 87 -12.93 0.93 -13.20
C MET A 87 -14.06 -0.10 -13.30
N VAL A 88 -14.40 -0.75 -12.18
CA VAL A 88 -15.55 -1.66 -12.11
C VAL A 88 -16.84 -0.91 -12.35
N GLU A 89 -17.06 0.24 -11.70
CA GLU A 89 -18.24 1.10 -11.93
C GLU A 89 -18.35 1.56 -13.39
N PHE A 90 -17.23 1.81 -14.05
CA PHE A 90 -17.23 2.18 -15.48
C PHE A 90 -17.83 1.06 -16.36
N PHE A 91 -17.49 -0.22 -16.10
CA PHE A 91 -18.05 -1.36 -16.80
C PHE A 91 -19.51 -1.62 -16.41
N GLU A 92 -19.87 -1.44 -15.13
CA GLU A 92 -21.26 -1.53 -14.65
C GLU A 92 -22.16 -0.50 -15.34
N ARG A 93 -21.70 0.75 -15.48
CA ARG A 93 -22.42 1.82 -16.21
C ARG A 93 -22.64 1.51 -17.70
N ARG A 94 -21.83 0.60 -18.27
CA ARG A 94 -22.00 0.07 -19.64
C ARG A 94 -22.89 -1.16 -19.73
N GLY A 95 -23.55 -1.55 -18.63
CA GLY A 95 -24.53 -2.63 -18.59
C GLY A 95 -23.99 -3.99 -18.17
N MET A 96 -22.71 -4.07 -17.74
CA MET A 96 -22.16 -5.32 -17.20
C MET A 96 -22.65 -5.56 -15.78
N ARG A 97 -22.96 -6.82 -15.43
CA ARG A 97 -23.22 -7.18 -14.03
C ARG A 97 -21.94 -7.03 -13.22
N ARG A 98 -22.03 -6.57 -11.96
CA ARG A 98 -20.90 -6.31 -11.07
C ARG A 98 -19.86 -7.44 -11.04
N SER A 99 -20.31 -8.70 -10.95
CA SER A 99 -19.40 -9.86 -10.93
C SER A 99 -18.55 -9.97 -12.20
N TYR A 100 -19.14 -9.73 -13.37
CA TYR A 100 -18.41 -9.75 -14.64
C TYR A 100 -17.51 -8.52 -14.80
N ALA A 101 -17.95 -7.35 -14.37
CA ALA A 101 -17.13 -6.13 -14.38
C ALA A 101 -15.87 -6.31 -13.50
N VAL A 102 -16.01 -6.84 -12.28
CA VAL A 102 -14.90 -7.17 -11.38
C VAL A 102 -13.95 -8.18 -12.03
N LEU A 103 -14.50 -9.26 -12.59
CA LEU A 103 -13.68 -10.29 -13.26
C LEU A 103 -12.90 -9.70 -14.44
N THR A 104 -13.56 -8.88 -15.27
CA THR A 104 -12.91 -8.23 -16.42
C THR A 104 -11.75 -7.34 -16.00
N VAL A 105 -11.94 -6.49 -14.98
CA VAL A 105 -10.88 -5.60 -14.48
C VAL A 105 -9.69 -6.43 -13.98
N ILE A 106 -9.94 -7.47 -13.20
CA ILE A 106 -8.86 -8.29 -12.64
C ILE A 106 -8.14 -9.09 -13.72
N VAL A 107 -8.88 -9.72 -14.65
CA VAL A 107 -8.26 -10.42 -15.78
C VAL A 107 -7.42 -9.46 -16.61
N SER A 108 -7.88 -8.22 -16.82
CA SER A 108 -7.10 -7.19 -17.52
C SER A 108 -5.81 -6.83 -16.79
N VAL A 109 -5.85 -6.67 -15.46
CA VAL A 109 -4.66 -6.38 -14.64
C VAL A 109 -3.69 -7.56 -14.66
N LEU A 110 -4.19 -8.78 -14.50
CA LEU A 110 -3.36 -9.99 -14.56
C LEU A 110 -2.74 -10.21 -15.95
N ALA A 111 -3.52 -9.98 -17.00
CA ALA A 111 -3.01 -10.10 -18.38
C ALA A 111 -1.93 -9.04 -18.66
N ALA A 112 -2.12 -7.80 -18.19
CA ALA A 112 -1.10 -6.76 -18.28
C ALA A 112 0.17 -7.14 -17.51
N LEU A 113 0.04 -7.68 -16.29
CA LEU A 113 1.18 -8.13 -15.49
C LEU A 113 1.91 -9.31 -16.14
N ALA A 114 1.16 -10.29 -16.66
CA ALA A 114 1.74 -11.43 -17.39
C ALA A 114 2.49 -10.99 -18.65
N LEU A 115 1.88 -10.10 -19.43
CA LEU A 115 2.51 -9.52 -20.62
C LEU A 115 3.80 -8.77 -20.25
N PHE A 116 3.79 -8.02 -19.15
CA PHE A 116 4.97 -7.36 -18.62
C PHE A 116 6.09 -8.35 -18.29
N LEU A 117 5.79 -9.40 -17.53
CA LEU A 117 6.81 -10.40 -17.18
C LEU A 117 7.41 -11.06 -18.41
N VAL A 118 6.58 -11.42 -19.39
CA VAL A 118 7.05 -12.00 -20.65
C VAL A 118 7.93 -11.02 -21.44
N ALA A 119 7.61 -9.71 -21.39
CA ALA A 119 8.38 -8.70 -22.11
C ALA A 119 9.68 -8.33 -21.40
N ILE A 120 9.68 -8.25 -20.04
CA ILE A 120 10.82 -7.73 -19.28
C ILE A 120 11.91 -8.77 -19.01
N VAL A 121 11.54 -10.04 -18.82
CA VAL A 121 12.50 -11.10 -18.50
C VAL A 121 13.59 -11.24 -19.56
N PRO A 122 13.28 -11.33 -20.87
CA PRO A 122 14.34 -11.37 -21.90
C PRO A 122 15.22 -10.12 -21.89
N VAL A 123 14.62 -8.91 -21.73
CA VAL A 123 15.38 -7.66 -21.68
C VAL A 123 16.40 -7.66 -20.54
N ILE A 124 15.97 -8.07 -19.34
CA ILE A 124 16.89 -8.14 -18.19
C ILE A 124 17.98 -9.17 -18.43
N THR A 125 17.66 -10.36 -18.93
CA THR A 125 18.65 -11.42 -19.18
C THR A 125 19.65 -11.02 -20.23
N ASP A 126 19.21 -10.42 -21.34
CA ASP A 126 20.07 -9.97 -22.43
C ASP A 126 20.97 -8.80 -22.01
N GLN A 127 20.42 -7.85 -21.23
CA GLN A 127 21.20 -6.71 -20.74
C GLN A 127 22.25 -7.15 -19.70
N ILE A 128 21.91 -8.05 -18.79
CA ILE A 128 22.88 -8.62 -17.84
C ILE A 128 23.98 -9.35 -18.60
N ALA A 129 23.63 -10.17 -19.59
CA ALA A 129 24.60 -10.88 -20.42
C ALA A 129 25.52 -9.90 -21.20
N SER A 130 24.95 -8.87 -21.81
CA SER A 130 25.67 -7.84 -22.55
C SER A 130 26.60 -7.03 -21.64
N ILE A 131 26.16 -6.60 -20.47
CA ILE A 131 26.97 -5.88 -19.48
C ILE A 131 28.13 -6.78 -19.02
N THR A 132 27.84 -8.04 -18.67
CA THR A 132 28.86 -8.99 -18.22
C THR A 132 29.91 -9.26 -19.29
N ALA A 133 29.50 -9.38 -20.56
CA ALA A 133 30.42 -9.56 -21.69
C ALA A 133 31.24 -8.31 -22.02
N SER A 134 30.64 -7.13 -21.86
CA SER A 134 31.28 -5.86 -22.24
C SER A 134 32.11 -5.22 -21.12
N ALA A 135 31.81 -5.56 -19.86
CA ALA A 135 32.46 -4.99 -18.68
C ALA A 135 34.00 -5.14 -18.68
N PRO A 136 34.60 -6.29 -19.08
CA PRO A 136 36.07 -6.41 -19.18
C PRO A 136 36.68 -5.39 -20.13
N GLY A 137 36.04 -5.17 -21.29
CA GLY A 137 36.52 -4.22 -22.30
C GLY A 137 36.43 -2.75 -21.81
N TRP A 138 35.38 -2.41 -21.10
CA TRP A 138 35.26 -1.08 -20.49
C TRP A 138 36.30 -0.86 -19.39
N LEU A 139 36.53 -1.85 -18.54
CA LEU A 139 37.55 -1.80 -17.50
C LEU A 139 38.94 -1.69 -18.08
N ASP A 140 39.25 -2.39 -19.18
CA ASP A 140 40.51 -2.25 -19.92
C ASP A 140 40.69 -0.86 -20.53
N SER A 141 39.62 -0.26 -21.07
CA SER A 141 39.65 1.10 -21.60
C SER A 141 39.87 2.15 -20.50
N LEU A 142 39.29 1.94 -19.32
CA LEU A 142 39.51 2.79 -18.14
C LEU A 142 40.97 2.67 -17.63
N GLN A 143 41.55 1.46 -17.62
CA GLN A 143 42.94 1.25 -17.23
C GLN A 143 43.94 1.95 -18.17
N ARG A 144 43.58 2.20 -19.42
CA ARG A 144 44.42 2.96 -20.38
C ARG A 144 44.44 4.47 -20.15
N ASN A 145 43.55 4.96 -19.30
CA ASN A 145 43.44 6.39 -18.97
C ASN A 145 44.40 6.74 -17.83
N GLN A 146 45.40 7.57 -18.07
CA GLN A 146 46.46 7.94 -17.12
C GLN A 146 45.91 8.46 -15.77
N ARG A 147 44.80 9.22 -15.77
CA ARG A 147 44.20 9.74 -14.55
C ARG A 147 43.57 8.64 -13.71
N VAL A 148 43.09 7.60 -14.34
CA VAL A 148 42.46 6.46 -13.64
C VAL A 148 43.54 5.53 -13.10
N GLN A 149 44.68 5.38 -13.77
CA GLN A 149 45.82 4.62 -13.29
C GLN A 149 46.39 5.16 -11.98
N GLU A 150 46.46 6.48 -11.83
CA GLU A 150 46.96 7.10 -10.57
C GLU A 150 46.05 6.76 -9.37
N LEU A 151 44.74 6.69 -9.58
CA LEU A 151 43.79 6.30 -8.56
C LEU A 151 43.76 4.78 -8.31
N ASP A 152 43.89 3.99 -9.35
CA ASP A 152 43.88 2.53 -9.25
C ASP A 152 45.13 1.99 -8.55
N ASN A 153 46.30 2.59 -8.78
CA ASN A 153 47.53 2.27 -8.07
C ASN A 153 47.44 2.47 -6.54
N GLN A 154 46.51 3.30 -6.08
CA GLN A 154 46.35 3.60 -4.66
C GLN A 154 45.30 2.70 -3.97
N TYR A 155 44.29 2.21 -4.70
CA TYR A 155 43.14 1.51 -4.11
C TYR A 155 42.85 0.14 -4.73
N ASP A 156 43.52 -0.24 -5.84
CA ASP A 156 43.34 -1.52 -6.58
C ASP A 156 41.85 -1.84 -6.87
N VAL A 157 41.10 -0.80 -7.21
CA VAL A 157 39.63 -0.85 -7.39
C VAL A 157 39.27 -1.58 -8.66
N ILE A 158 39.98 -1.33 -9.78
CA ILE A 158 39.63 -1.89 -11.07
C ILE A 158 39.86 -3.40 -11.10
N ASN A 159 40.94 -3.89 -10.50
CA ASN A 159 41.20 -5.33 -10.45
C ASN A 159 40.17 -6.05 -9.54
N LYS A 160 39.78 -5.43 -8.43
CA LYS A 160 38.69 -5.96 -7.58
C LYS A 160 37.34 -6.02 -8.31
N ILE A 161 37.04 -5.00 -9.11
CA ILE A 161 35.82 -4.98 -9.92
C ILE A 161 35.91 -6.03 -11.04
N LYS A 162 37.08 -6.13 -11.73
CA LYS A 162 37.31 -7.16 -12.73
C LYS A 162 37.12 -8.57 -12.17
N ASP A 163 37.71 -8.87 -11.05
CA ASP A 163 37.60 -10.16 -10.38
C ASP A 163 36.15 -10.46 -9.98
N TYR A 164 35.43 -9.44 -9.49
CA TYR A 164 34.03 -9.56 -9.09
C TYR A 164 33.09 -9.81 -10.28
N VAL A 165 33.36 -9.15 -11.41
CA VAL A 165 32.59 -9.34 -12.66
C VAL A 165 32.97 -10.65 -13.35
N ALA A 166 34.29 -11.00 -13.41
CA ALA A 166 34.77 -12.19 -14.10
C ALA A 166 34.39 -13.50 -13.41
N LYS A 167 34.25 -13.49 -12.06
CA LYS A 167 33.80 -14.65 -11.29
C LYS A 167 32.29 -14.92 -11.45
N GLY A 168 31.54 -14.07 -12.14
CA GLY A 168 30.09 -14.20 -12.27
C GLY A 168 29.33 -13.95 -10.96
N ASP A 169 30.07 -13.58 -9.88
CA ASP A 169 29.50 -13.32 -8.56
C ASP A 169 28.54 -12.14 -8.54
N PHE A 170 28.66 -11.24 -9.52
CA PHE A 170 27.76 -10.09 -9.66
C PHE A 170 26.31 -10.52 -9.90
N ALA A 171 26.08 -11.42 -10.87
CA ALA A 171 24.74 -11.96 -11.14
C ALA A 171 24.30 -12.94 -10.04
N GLY A 172 25.25 -13.72 -9.50
CA GLY A 172 25.01 -14.66 -8.41
C GLY A 172 24.62 -13.99 -7.09
N ASN A 173 25.33 -12.93 -6.71
CA ASN A 173 25.10 -12.23 -5.45
C ASN A 173 23.93 -11.24 -5.50
N LEU A 174 23.68 -10.59 -6.66
CA LEU A 174 22.51 -9.71 -6.81
C LEU A 174 21.20 -10.46 -6.85
N PHE A 175 21.18 -11.68 -7.41
CA PHE A 175 19.93 -12.41 -7.65
C PHE A 175 19.94 -13.84 -7.11
N GLY A 176 20.98 -14.27 -6.39
CA GLY A 176 21.09 -15.64 -5.90
C GLY A 176 21.23 -16.69 -7.04
N GLY A 177 21.76 -16.28 -8.21
CA GLY A 177 21.80 -17.08 -9.41
C GLY A 177 20.42 -17.30 -10.04
N VAL A 178 20.36 -18.15 -11.09
CA VAL A 178 19.11 -18.47 -11.79
C VAL A 178 18.05 -19.07 -10.85
N LEU A 179 18.47 -19.89 -9.88
CA LEU A 179 17.57 -20.45 -8.87
C LEU A 179 17.02 -19.37 -7.92
N GLY A 180 17.85 -18.42 -7.48
CA GLY A 180 17.41 -17.35 -6.60
C GLY A 180 16.41 -16.40 -7.28
N VAL A 181 16.68 -16.04 -8.55
CA VAL A 181 15.72 -15.28 -9.37
C VAL A 181 14.42 -16.06 -9.54
N GLY A 182 14.50 -17.37 -9.85
CA GLY A 182 13.31 -18.23 -9.99
C GLY A 182 12.47 -18.29 -8.71
N LEU A 183 13.11 -18.46 -7.54
CA LEU A 183 12.43 -18.47 -6.23
C LEU A 183 11.86 -17.11 -5.87
N ALA A 184 12.57 -16.00 -6.16
CA ALA A 184 12.07 -14.65 -5.94
C ALA A 184 10.84 -14.36 -6.81
N VAL A 185 10.88 -14.73 -8.08
CA VAL A 185 9.73 -14.61 -9.00
C VAL A 185 8.56 -15.47 -8.53
N LEU A 186 8.80 -16.71 -8.12
CA LEU A 186 7.76 -17.60 -7.60
C LEU A 186 7.13 -17.03 -6.32
N GLY A 187 7.94 -16.50 -5.40
CA GLY A 187 7.46 -15.84 -4.19
C GLY A 187 6.64 -14.57 -4.49
N ALA A 188 7.11 -13.76 -5.44
CA ALA A 188 6.38 -12.57 -5.90
C ALA A 188 5.04 -12.96 -6.54
N LEU A 189 5.00 -14.01 -7.36
CA LEU A 189 3.76 -14.53 -7.96
C LEU A 189 2.79 -15.07 -6.91
N ALA A 190 3.28 -15.79 -5.89
CA ALA A 190 2.46 -16.28 -4.78
C ALA A 190 1.82 -15.12 -4.00
N ASN A 191 2.62 -14.10 -3.65
CA ASN A 191 2.11 -12.89 -2.98
C ASN A 191 1.13 -12.13 -3.87
N ALA A 192 1.42 -11.97 -5.16
CA ALA A 192 0.52 -11.35 -6.12
C ALA A 192 -0.81 -12.11 -6.23
N PHE A 193 -0.77 -13.45 -6.26
CA PHE A 193 -1.97 -14.28 -6.26
C PHE A 193 -2.84 -14.02 -5.02
N VAL A 194 -2.23 -14.00 -3.83
CA VAL A 194 -2.96 -13.70 -2.58
C VAL A 194 -3.58 -12.31 -2.64
N VAL A 195 -2.81 -11.28 -3.07
CA VAL A 195 -3.32 -9.90 -3.22
C VAL A 195 -4.49 -9.85 -4.20
N VAL A 196 -4.39 -10.54 -5.33
CA VAL A 196 -5.47 -10.58 -6.33
C VAL A 196 -6.72 -11.23 -5.78
N VAL A 197 -6.60 -12.38 -5.13
CA VAL A 197 -7.75 -13.10 -4.53
C VAL A 197 -8.42 -12.23 -3.45
N LEU A 198 -7.63 -11.62 -2.57
CA LEU A 198 -8.15 -10.72 -1.55
C LEU A 198 -8.79 -9.45 -2.16
N THR A 199 -8.16 -8.89 -3.20
CA THR A 199 -8.72 -7.73 -3.92
C THR A 199 -10.06 -8.06 -4.57
N LEU A 200 -10.17 -9.23 -5.24
CA LEU A 200 -11.43 -9.76 -5.77
C LEU A 200 -12.51 -9.83 -4.70
N TYR A 201 -12.16 -10.43 -3.57
CA TYR A 201 -13.08 -10.56 -2.45
C TYR A 201 -13.54 -9.19 -1.95
N PHE A 202 -12.60 -8.26 -1.69
CA PHE A 202 -12.92 -6.93 -1.19
C PHE A 202 -13.70 -6.08 -2.20
N VAL A 203 -13.35 -6.11 -3.49
CA VAL A 203 -14.13 -5.37 -4.53
C VAL A 203 -15.56 -5.91 -4.61
N SER A 204 -15.72 -7.24 -4.58
CA SER A 204 -17.04 -7.88 -4.65
C SER A 204 -17.88 -7.62 -3.40
N SER A 205 -17.25 -7.51 -2.23
CA SER A 205 -17.91 -7.33 -0.93
C SER A 205 -17.75 -5.92 -0.35
N LEU A 206 -17.26 -4.94 -1.13
CA LEU A 206 -16.91 -3.61 -0.64
C LEU A 206 -18.04 -2.95 0.15
N ASP A 207 -19.27 -2.99 -0.38
CA ASP A 207 -20.43 -2.39 0.28
C ASP A 207 -20.79 -3.10 1.59
N LYS A 208 -20.72 -4.44 1.61
CA LYS A 208 -20.94 -5.22 2.84
C LYS A 208 -19.87 -4.92 3.88
N THR A 209 -18.61 -4.87 3.46
CA THR A 209 -17.47 -4.57 4.32
C THR A 209 -17.59 -3.15 4.92
N LYS A 210 -17.95 -2.16 4.10
CA LYS A 210 -18.22 -0.80 4.56
C LYS A 210 -19.33 -0.76 5.62
N HIS A 211 -20.47 -1.39 5.34
CA HIS A 211 -21.58 -1.44 6.28
C HIS A 211 -21.21 -2.12 7.60
N ALA A 212 -20.43 -3.20 7.55
CA ALA A 212 -19.95 -3.88 8.76
C ALA A 212 -19.04 -2.97 9.60
N ILE A 213 -18.08 -2.28 8.97
CA ILE A 213 -17.16 -1.36 9.65
C ILE A 213 -17.93 -0.16 10.22
N TYR A 214 -18.85 0.44 9.44
CA TYR A 214 -19.62 1.59 9.89
C TYR A 214 -20.62 1.21 10.99
N GLY A 215 -21.09 -0.04 11.02
CA GLY A 215 -21.94 -0.61 12.05
C GLY A 215 -21.29 -0.64 13.44
N LEU A 216 -19.95 -0.68 13.52
CA LEU A 216 -19.22 -0.63 14.79
C LEU A 216 -19.30 0.76 15.47
N ALA A 217 -19.65 1.79 14.71
CA ALA A 217 -19.81 3.12 15.26
C ALA A 217 -21.11 3.24 16.08
N PRO A 218 -21.08 3.97 17.21
CA PRO A 218 -22.30 4.28 17.99
C PRO A 218 -23.37 4.92 17.09
N ALA A 219 -24.65 4.59 17.31
CA ALA A 219 -25.77 5.03 16.49
C ALA A 219 -25.79 6.55 16.27
N SER A 220 -25.48 7.34 17.34
CA SER A 220 -25.43 8.80 17.29
C SER A 220 -24.35 9.39 16.36
N ARG A 221 -23.31 8.61 16.00
CA ARG A 221 -22.19 9.06 15.17
C ARG A 221 -22.09 8.30 13.85
N ARG A 222 -22.90 7.28 13.63
CA ARG A 222 -22.82 6.37 12.49
C ARG A 222 -22.93 7.09 11.15
N ASP A 223 -23.88 8.03 11.00
CA ASP A 223 -24.05 8.80 9.77
C ASP A 223 -22.78 9.61 9.42
N ARG A 224 -22.16 10.24 10.42
CA ARG A 224 -20.91 10.98 10.24
C ARG A 224 -19.75 10.08 9.85
N VAL A 225 -19.61 8.93 10.50
CA VAL A 225 -18.58 7.92 10.20
C VAL A 225 -18.76 7.38 8.79
N THR A 226 -20.00 7.10 8.37
CA THR A 226 -20.32 6.64 7.02
C THR A 226 -19.90 7.68 5.96
N LYS A 227 -20.30 8.94 6.15
CA LYS A 227 -19.95 10.02 5.21
C LYS A 227 -18.44 10.24 5.10
N LEU A 228 -17.73 10.19 6.22
CA LEU A 228 -16.27 10.31 6.24
C LEU A 228 -15.59 9.12 5.57
N GLY A 229 -16.02 7.90 5.90
CA GLY A 229 -15.48 6.69 5.31
C GLY A 229 -15.68 6.61 3.80
N ASP A 230 -16.89 6.92 3.33
CA ASP A 230 -17.16 6.96 1.88
C ASP A 230 -16.34 8.03 1.16
N ARG A 231 -16.10 9.18 1.79
CA ARG A 231 -15.26 10.23 1.23
C ARG A 231 -13.79 9.80 1.16
N ILE A 232 -13.27 9.09 2.18
CA ILE A 232 -11.93 8.52 2.18
C ILE A 232 -11.79 7.48 1.07
N ILE A 233 -12.71 6.51 0.98
CA ILE A 233 -12.69 5.46 -0.04
C ILE A 233 -12.75 6.06 -1.45
N LYS A 234 -13.59 7.07 -1.66
CA LYS A 234 -13.67 7.80 -2.93
C LYS A 234 -12.38 8.54 -3.26
N GLY A 235 -11.73 9.14 -2.25
CA GLY A 235 -10.42 9.80 -2.38
C GLY A 235 -9.33 8.81 -2.79
N VAL A 236 -9.27 7.65 -2.11
CA VAL A 236 -8.35 6.55 -2.46
C VAL A 236 -8.58 6.07 -3.89
N GLY A 237 -9.84 5.80 -4.26
CA GLY A 237 -10.18 5.37 -5.62
C GLY A 237 -9.80 6.39 -6.69
N GLY A 238 -10.06 7.68 -6.42
CA GLY A 238 -9.66 8.77 -7.29
C GLY A 238 -8.14 8.87 -7.46
N TYR A 239 -7.40 8.73 -6.35
CA TYR A 239 -5.93 8.73 -6.37
C TYR A 239 -5.37 7.58 -7.21
N VAL A 240 -5.82 6.34 -6.96
CA VAL A 240 -5.33 5.17 -7.72
C VAL A 240 -5.67 5.29 -9.20
N SER A 241 -6.88 5.72 -9.54
CA SER A 241 -7.26 5.97 -10.94
C SER A 241 -6.40 7.06 -11.58
N GLY A 242 -6.11 8.12 -10.83
CA GLY A 242 -5.22 9.19 -11.28
C GLY A 242 -3.79 8.69 -11.50
N ALA A 243 -3.23 7.94 -10.55
CA ALA A 243 -1.90 7.34 -10.67
C ALA A 243 -1.82 6.41 -11.88
N PHE A 244 -2.85 5.61 -12.15
CA PHE A 244 -2.92 4.77 -13.34
C PHE A 244 -2.91 5.59 -14.64
N ILE A 245 -3.62 6.71 -14.69
CA ILE A 245 -3.63 7.59 -15.87
C ILE A 245 -2.24 8.22 -16.09
N VAL A 246 -1.57 8.69 -15.02
CA VAL A 246 -0.20 9.25 -15.11
C VAL A 246 0.76 8.19 -15.62
N ALA A 247 0.75 7.01 -15.01
CA ALA A 247 1.57 5.87 -15.43
C ALA A 247 1.35 5.45 -16.88
N MET A 248 0.10 5.46 -17.35
CA MET A 248 -0.23 5.21 -18.77
C MET A 248 0.33 6.31 -19.68
N CYS A 249 0.27 7.57 -19.29
CA CYS A 249 0.87 8.66 -20.05
C CYS A 249 2.39 8.50 -20.14
N ALA A 250 3.05 8.15 -19.03
CA ALA A 250 4.49 7.90 -18.98
C ALA A 250 4.89 6.72 -19.88
N GLY A 251 4.17 5.59 -19.77
CA GLY A 251 4.42 4.42 -20.59
C GLY A 251 4.22 4.67 -22.08
N VAL A 252 3.11 5.29 -22.47
CA VAL A 252 2.82 5.59 -23.89
C VAL A 252 3.85 6.59 -24.46
N SER A 253 4.16 7.64 -23.71
CA SER A 253 5.16 8.63 -24.14
C SER A 253 6.54 7.98 -24.30
N SER A 254 6.95 7.14 -23.34
CA SER A 254 8.20 6.39 -23.41
C SER A 254 8.19 5.41 -24.57
N LEU A 255 7.10 4.68 -24.82
CA LEU A 255 6.99 3.76 -25.95
C LEU A 255 7.23 4.49 -27.28
N ILE A 256 6.51 5.59 -27.49
CA ILE A 256 6.65 6.38 -28.74
C ILE A 256 8.09 6.87 -28.88
N PHE A 257 8.67 7.42 -27.83
CA PHE A 257 10.05 7.91 -27.84
C PHE A 257 11.06 6.79 -28.16
N LEU A 258 10.96 5.64 -27.50
CA LEU A 258 11.87 4.50 -27.68
C LEU A 258 11.80 3.90 -29.09
N LEU A 259 10.61 3.88 -29.70
CA LEU A 259 10.43 3.47 -31.08
C LEU A 259 11.13 4.42 -32.08
N VAL A 260 11.12 5.73 -31.77
CA VAL A 260 11.72 6.77 -32.64
C VAL A 260 13.24 6.84 -32.48
N VAL A 261 13.77 6.67 -31.25
CA VAL A 261 15.20 6.88 -30.97
C VAL A 261 16.07 5.70 -31.35
N GLY A 262 15.48 4.55 -31.73
CA GLY A 262 16.21 3.38 -32.19
C GLY A 262 16.30 2.22 -31.22
N LEU A 263 15.59 2.30 -30.06
CA LEU A 263 15.49 1.23 -29.07
C LEU A 263 14.23 0.36 -29.26
N SER A 264 13.82 0.15 -30.51
CA SER A 264 12.56 -0.52 -30.86
C SER A 264 12.46 -1.94 -30.29
N GLN A 265 13.56 -2.68 -30.23
CA GLN A 265 13.61 -4.05 -29.68
C GLN A 265 13.27 -4.10 -28.19
N TYR A 266 13.53 -3.05 -27.42
CA TYR A 266 13.27 -2.95 -25.98
C TYR A 266 12.07 -2.05 -25.66
N ALA A 267 11.50 -1.38 -26.66
CA ALA A 267 10.56 -0.28 -26.46
C ALA A 267 9.34 -0.67 -25.61
N VAL A 268 8.73 -1.82 -25.91
CA VAL A 268 7.52 -2.29 -25.17
C VAL A 268 7.88 -2.61 -23.72
N ALA A 269 8.97 -3.35 -23.50
CA ALA A 269 9.39 -3.76 -22.16
C ALA A 269 9.77 -2.54 -21.31
N LEU A 270 10.61 -1.65 -21.85
CA LEU A 270 11.07 -0.46 -21.13
C LEU A 270 9.95 0.54 -20.87
N ALA A 271 9.06 0.76 -21.84
CA ALA A 271 7.90 1.61 -21.63
C ALA A 271 6.97 1.08 -20.53
N PHE A 272 6.84 -0.24 -20.46
CA PHE A 272 6.05 -0.86 -19.39
C PHE A 272 6.75 -0.77 -18.02
N VAL A 273 8.08 -0.92 -17.98
CA VAL A 273 8.88 -0.67 -16.75
C VAL A 273 8.66 0.75 -16.26
N VAL A 274 8.75 1.73 -17.16
CA VAL A 274 8.49 3.14 -16.80
C VAL A 274 7.09 3.31 -16.26
N ALA A 275 6.08 2.79 -16.95
CA ALA A 275 4.69 2.86 -16.49
C ALA A 275 4.47 2.20 -15.13
N LEU A 276 5.07 1.02 -14.91
CA LEU A 276 4.92 0.29 -13.64
C LEU A 276 5.59 1.05 -12.49
N LEU A 277 6.79 1.53 -12.70
CA LEU A 277 7.53 2.29 -11.69
C LEU A 277 6.84 3.61 -11.38
N ASP A 278 6.28 4.28 -12.39
CA ASP A 278 5.62 5.58 -12.26
C ASP A 278 4.34 5.55 -11.39
N VAL A 279 3.81 4.37 -11.12
CA VAL A 279 2.76 4.19 -10.09
C VAL A 279 3.26 4.64 -8.71
N ILE A 280 4.59 4.63 -8.46
CA ILE A 280 5.21 5.12 -7.23
C ILE A 280 5.55 6.60 -7.41
N PRO A 281 4.79 7.51 -6.77
CA PRO A 281 4.93 8.95 -7.02
C PRO A 281 6.34 9.46 -6.76
N MET A 282 6.82 10.36 -7.60
CA MET A 282 8.09 11.08 -7.52
C MET A 282 9.35 10.21 -7.65
N ILE A 283 9.33 8.97 -7.20
CA ILE A 283 10.48 8.05 -7.21
C ILE A 283 10.48 7.21 -8.47
N GLY A 284 9.32 6.72 -8.87
CA GLY A 284 9.16 5.75 -9.95
C GLY A 284 9.61 6.27 -11.31
N ALA A 285 9.14 7.45 -11.69
CA ALA A 285 9.54 8.11 -12.93
C ALA A 285 11.06 8.32 -13.01
N THR A 286 11.69 8.73 -11.89
CA THR A 286 13.13 8.93 -11.82
C THR A 286 13.89 7.61 -12.00
N ILE A 287 13.49 6.54 -11.31
CA ILE A 287 14.11 5.22 -11.46
C ILE A 287 13.93 4.70 -12.90
N GLY A 288 12.72 4.82 -13.45
CA GLY A 288 12.43 4.44 -14.83
C GLY A 288 13.31 5.18 -15.83
N ALA A 289 13.43 6.50 -15.68
CA ALA A 289 14.31 7.33 -16.50
C ALA A 289 15.79 6.89 -16.41
N VAL A 290 16.28 6.59 -15.21
CA VAL A 290 17.68 6.12 -15.01
C VAL A 290 17.90 4.78 -15.70
N ILE A 291 16.98 3.81 -15.55
CA ILE A 291 17.08 2.49 -16.19
C ILE A 291 17.12 2.63 -17.72
N VAL A 292 16.17 3.35 -18.30
CA VAL A 292 16.10 3.53 -19.74
C VAL A 292 17.31 4.29 -20.28
N THR A 293 17.75 5.32 -19.56
CA THR A 293 18.93 6.10 -19.94
C THR A 293 20.21 5.25 -19.90
N ALA A 294 20.36 4.41 -18.87
CA ALA A 294 21.50 3.49 -18.78
C ALA A 294 21.55 2.50 -19.95
N ILE A 295 20.40 1.94 -20.32
CA ILE A 295 20.29 1.06 -21.49
C ILE A 295 20.57 1.84 -22.79
N GLY A 296 20.06 3.07 -22.91
CA GLY A 296 20.36 3.93 -24.04
C GLY A 296 21.86 4.22 -24.22
N PHE A 297 22.57 4.48 -23.12
CA PHE A 297 24.03 4.64 -23.14
C PHE A 297 24.79 3.35 -23.46
N ALA A 298 24.27 2.19 -23.08
CA ALA A 298 24.85 0.90 -23.37
C ALA A 298 24.78 0.57 -24.88
N GLU A 299 23.71 1.03 -25.54
CA GLU A 299 23.54 0.84 -27.00
C GLU A 299 24.36 1.87 -27.82
N ASP A 300 24.12 3.15 -27.59
CA ASP A 300 24.85 4.25 -28.24
C ASP A 300 24.86 5.51 -27.36
N PRO A 301 26.01 6.19 -27.19
CA PRO A 301 26.06 7.42 -26.39
C PRO A 301 25.10 8.51 -26.88
N LYS A 302 24.79 8.59 -28.18
CA LYS A 302 23.79 9.56 -28.69
C LYS A 302 22.39 9.23 -28.25
N ILE A 303 22.05 7.94 -28.22
CA ILE A 303 20.77 7.45 -27.72
C ILE A 303 20.65 7.74 -26.21
N GLY A 304 21.71 7.49 -25.43
CA GLY A 304 21.76 7.81 -24.03
C GLY A 304 21.50 9.29 -23.74
N VAL A 305 22.15 10.20 -24.46
CA VAL A 305 21.92 11.65 -24.35
C VAL A 305 20.49 12.01 -24.74
N ALA A 306 19.94 11.43 -25.80
CA ALA A 306 18.56 11.66 -26.20
C ALA A 306 17.56 11.21 -25.10
N CYS A 307 17.83 10.07 -24.43
CA CYS A 307 17.04 9.61 -23.28
C CYS A 307 17.09 10.61 -22.12
N VAL A 308 18.28 11.12 -21.76
CA VAL A 308 18.40 12.15 -20.70
C VAL A 308 17.53 13.36 -21.03
N ILE A 309 17.65 13.89 -22.24
CA ILE A 309 16.89 15.07 -22.66
C ILE A 309 15.38 14.79 -22.61
N PHE A 310 14.95 13.66 -23.18
CA PHE A 310 13.54 13.28 -23.18
C PHE A 310 12.97 13.16 -21.77
N TYR A 311 13.61 12.42 -20.88
CA TYR A 311 13.09 12.22 -19.54
C TYR A 311 13.13 13.47 -18.67
N VAL A 312 14.15 14.34 -18.83
CA VAL A 312 14.15 15.64 -18.16
C VAL A 312 12.96 16.50 -18.61
N VAL A 313 12.70 16.58 -19.92
CA VAL A 313 11.55 17.33 -20.46
C VAL A 313 10.23 16.70 -20.04
N TYR A 314 10.13 15.37 -20.16
CA TYR A 314 8.92 14.64 -19.77
C TYR A 314 8.60 14.82 -18.29
N GLN A 315 9.59 14.75 -17.40
CA GLN A 315 9.42 14.97 -15.96
C GLN A 315 8.85 16.37 -15.64
N GLN A 316 9.31 17.40 -16.38
CA GLN A 316 8.73 18.75 -16.21
C GLN A 316 7.27 18.78 -16.69
N LEU A 317 7.00 18.18 -17.86
CA LEU A 317 5.65 18.08 -18.40
C LEU A 317 4.70 17.33 -17.44
N GLU A 318 5.17 16.23 -16.89
CA GLU A 318 4.43 15.44 -15.91
C GLU A 318 4.12 16.24 -14.66
N ASN A 319 5.14 16.83 -14.02
CA ASN A 319 4.99 17.54 -12.75
C ASN A 319 4.13 18.80 -12.86
N TYR A 320 4.24 19.55 -13.97
CA TYR A 320 3.56 20.83 -14.13
C TYR A 320 2.26 20.78 -14.94
N VAL A 321 2.06 19.75 -15.73
CA VAL A 321 0.91 19.69 -16.65
C VAL A 321 0.05 18.46 -16.39
N ILE A 322 0.62 17.25 -16.41
CA ILE A 322 -0.14 15.99 -16.33
C ILE A 322 -0.65 15.78 -14.92
N TYR A 323 0.25 15.76 -13.94
CA TYR A 323 -0.07 15.48 -12.55
C TYR A 323 -1.13 16.43 -11.97
N PRO A 324 -1.01 17.77 -12.11
CA PRO A 324 -2.03 18.69 -11.59
C PRO A 324 -3.40 18.49 -12.24
N ARG A 325 -3.46 18.21 -13.56
CA ARG A 325 -4.74 17.99 -14.25
C ARG A 325 -5.41 16.69 -13.84
N VAL A 326 -4.63 15.65 -13.62
CA VAL A 326 -5.15 14.32 -13.28
C VAL A 326 -5.55 14.26 -11.81
N MET A 327 -4.71 14.79 -10.92
CA MET A 327 -4.87 14.66 -9.46
C MET A 327 -5.71 15.77 -8.80
N SER A 328 -6.04 16.85 -9.53
CA SER A 328 -6.76 18.02 -8.97
C SER A 328 -8.08 17.71 -8.27
N LYS A 329 -8.73 16.60 -8.63
CA LYS A 329 -10.02 16.18 -8.07
C LYS A 329 -9.91 15.10 -7.01
N SER A 330 -8.72 14.55 -6.78
CA SER A 330 -8.56 13.30 -6.01
C SER A 330 -7.97 13.53 -4.62
N VAL A 331 -6.98 14.39 -4.49
CA VAL A 331 -6.23 14.55 -3.24
C VAL A 331 -5.73 16.00 -3.09
N ASP A 332 -6.19 16.68 -2.04
CA ASP A 332 -5.70 18.02 -1.67
C ASP A 332 -4.70 17.89 -0.51
N VAL A 333 -3.48 17.44 -0.84
CA VAL A 333 -2.38 17.28 0.14
C VAL A 333 -1.26 18.26 -0.22
N PRO A 334 -0.78 19.06 0.74
CA PRO A 334 0.39 19.92 0.51
C PRO A 334 1.62 19.11 0.09
N GLY A 335 2.41 19.62 -0.87
CA GLY A 335 3.56 18.89 -1.41
C GLY A 335 4.57 18.42 -0.35
N ALA A 336 4.83 19.23 0.67
CA ALA A 336 5.70 18.84 1.78
C ALA A 336 5.18 17.60 2.53
N VAL A 337 3.86 17.53 2.77
CA VAL A 337 3.24 16.37 3.43
C VAL A 337 3.32 15.13 2.54
N THR A 338 3.18 15.29 1.22
CA THR A 338 3.33 14.21 0.24
C THR A 338 4.73 13.59 0.32
N VAL A 339 5.78 14.42 0.32
CA VAL A 339 7.18 13.96 0.42
C VAL A 339 7.43 13.24 1.75
N ILE A 340 7.04 13.88 2.87
CA ILE A 340 7.23 13.27 4.21
C ILE A 340 6.47 11.95 4.31
N ALA A 341 5.22 11.91 3.87
CA ALA A 341 4.42 10.69 3.89
C ALA A 341 5.07 9.58 3.05
N ALA A 342 5.54 9.89 1.84
CA ALA A 342 6.21 8.93 0.97
C ALA A 342 7.49 8.36 1.62
N LEU A 343 8.33 9.21 2.23
CA LEU A 343 9.54 8.78 2.93
C LEU A 343 9.22 7.90 4.16
N VAL A 344 8.26 8.31 4.98
CA VAL A 344 7.82 7.53 6.15
C VAL A 344 7.18 6.22 5.70
N GLY A 345 6.32 6.25 4.70
CA GLY A 345 5.70 5.04 4.15
C GLY A 345 6.73 4.07 3.60
N ALA A 346 7.71 4.57 2.82
CA ALA A 346 8.80 3.76 2.29
C ALA A 346 9.66 3.13 3.40
N ALA A 347 9.95 3.88 4.46
CA ALA A 347 10.71 3.37 5.61
C ALA A 347 9.96 2.29 6.40
N LEU A 348 8.63 2.39 6.51
CA LEU A 348 7.81 1.45 7.28
C LEU A 348 7.48 0.17 6.51
N LEU A 349 7.08 0.28 5.25
CA LEU A 349 6.53 -0.82 4.46
C LEU A 349 7.18 -0.95 3.06
N GLY A 350 8.35 -0.33 2.85
CA GLY A 350 9.03 -0.35 1.55
C GLY A 350 8.20 0.30 0.43
N VAL A 351 8.28 -0.27 -0.76
CA VAL A 351 7.57 0.21 -1.96
C VAL A 351 6.06 0.31 -1.73
N VAL A 352 5.49 -0.67 -1.04
CA VAL A 352 4.06 -0.71 -0.72
C VAL A 352 3.67 0.47 0.18
N GLY A 353 4.51 0.78 1.18
CA GLY A 353 4.28 1.92 2.05
C GLY A 353 4.37 3.26 1.32
N ALA A 354 5.29 3.42 0.39
CA ALA A 354 5.38 4.61 -0.46
C ALA A 354 4.11 4.81 -1.30
N LEU A 355 3.58 3.74 -1.87
CA LEU A 355 2.35 3.75 -2.67
C LEU A 355 1.12 4.16 -1.84
N LEU A 356 1.00 3.62 -0.62
CA LEU A 356 -0.12 3.87 0.29
C LEU A 356 0.00 5.23 1.02
N ALA A 357 1.17 5.84 1.03
CA ALA A 357 1.49 7.00 1.85
C ALA A 357 0.61 8.21 1.57
N ILE A 358 0.46 8.57 0.29
CA ILE A 358 -0.28 9.79 -0.10
C ILE A 358 -1.77 9.68 0.24
N PRO A 359 -2.49 8.61 -0.13
CA PRO A 359 -3.90 8.48 0.26
C PRO A 359 -4.09 8.36 1.77
N THR A 360 -3.16 7.72 2.47
CA THR A 360 -3.20 7.64 3.94
C THR A 360 -3.02 9.02 4.56
N ALA A 361 -2.05 9.81 4.10
CA ALA A 361 -1.85 11.18 4.54
C ALA A 361 -3.07 12.06 4.26
N ALA A 362 -3.69 11.91 3.08
CA ALA A 362 -4.92 12.60 2.73
C ALA A 362 -6.08 12.26 3.68
N ALA A 363 -6.25 10.97 4.00
CA ALA A 363 -7.26 10.50 4.94
C ALA A 363 -7.01 11.08 6.35
N ILE A 364 -5.76 11.05 6.83
CA ILE A 364 -5.38 11.62 8.13
C ILE A 364 -5.66 13.12 8.17
N LEU A 365 -5.24 13.88 7.15
CA LEU A 365 -5.49 15.33 7.08
C LEU A 365 -6.99 15.65 7.05
N MET A 366 -7.78 14.88 6.30
CA MET A 366 -9.22 15.03 6.27
C MET A 366 -9.85 14.79 7.65
N LEU A 367 -9.46 13.69 8.32
CA LEU A 367 -9.93 13.37 9.67
C LEU A 367 -9.51 14.46 10.66
N THR A 368 -8.28 14.93 10.59
CA THR A 368 -7.78 15.99 11.46
C THR A 368 -8.56 17.28 11.27
N ARG A 369 -8.77 17.72 10.05
CA ARG A 369 -9.57 18.92 9.75
C ARG A 369 -11.02 18.78 10.24
N GLU A 370 -11.65 17.63 10.00
CA GLU A 370 -13.06 17.42 10.37
C GLU A 370 -13.28 17.21 11.87
N VAL A 371 -12.35 16.54 12.57
CA VAL A 371 -12.52 16.19 13.98
C VAL A 371 -11.96 17.28 14.89
N PHE A 372 -10.80 17.86 14.58
CA PHE A 372 -10.13 18.82 15.45
C PHE A 372 -10.47 20.27 15.13
N ALA A 373 -10.47 20.69 13.86
CA ALA A 373 -10.73 22.07 13.50
C ALA A 373 -12.15 22.52 13.93
N ARG A 374 -13.18 21.72 13.66
CA ARG A 374 -14.54 22.03 14.09
C ARG A 374 -14.75 22.06 15.61
N ARG A 375 -13.88 21.45 16.40
CA ARG A 375 -13.91 21.57 17.87
C ARG A 375 -13.38 22.91 18.36
N GLN A 376 -12.50 23.56 17.62
CA GLN A 376 -11.95 24.87 17.96
C GLN A 376 -12.89 26.01 17.55
N ASP A 377 -13.58 25.86 16.40
CA ASP A 377 -14.54 26.87 15.91
C ASP A 377 -15.87 26.87 16.71
N GLY A 378 -16.12 25.87 17.51
CA GLY A 378 -17.32 25.73 18.38
C GLY A 378 -17.08 26.10 19.84
N ARG A 379 -15.90 26.66 20.18
CA ARG A 379 -15.57 27.26 21.47
C ARG A 379 -15.46 28.77 21.34
#